data_a2e82722ece9a4ac86e76a119abdad98
#
_entry.id   a2e82722ece9a4ac86e76a119abdad98
#
_cell.length_a   1.000
_cell.length_b   1.000
_cell.length_c   1.000
_cell.angle_alpha   90.00
_cell.angle_beta   90.00
_cell.angle_gamma   90.00
#
_symmetry.space_group_name_H-M   'P 1'
#
loop_
_entity.id
_entity.type
_entity.pdbx_description
1 polymer ?
#
loop_
_entity_poly.entity_id
_entity_poly.type
_entity_poly.pdbx_seq_one_letter_code
_entity_poly.pdbx_strand_id
1 'polypeptide(L)'
;MTRTRSLLTLTLFVVGFAAGAALADMQAAEDLLAFTGDRAEAERLIAHYQEIELTPEQEAVRVAALEAIPAACCKEFSAATCCCECNLSRAIWGLSKVLITTLGYDAAQVRAAVTDYYAAVNPDGFPGDSCGTGKCGIPFAQGGCGGMRADQLVF
;
A
#
# COMPACT_ATOMS: atom_id res chain seq x y z
N MET A 1 -17.47 -31.22 -46.43
CA MET A 1 -16.17 -30.73 -45.97
C MET A 1 -16.28 -29.34 -45.40
N THR A 2 -17.03 -29.10 -44.33
CA THR A 2 -17.31 -27.75 -43.81
C THR A 2 -17.53 -27.70 -42.27
N ARG A 3 -16.77 -28.50 -41.50
CA ARG A 3 -16.85 -28.49 -40.02
C ARG A 3 -15.56 -28.16 -39.26
N THR A 4 -14.43 -27.97 -39.98
CA THR A 4 -13.11 -27.80 -39.32
C THR A 4 -12.69 -26.33 -39.11
N ARG A 5 -13.41 -25.36 -39.69
CA ARG A 5 -13.04 -23.93 -39.58
C ARG A 5 -13.63 -23.19 -38.34
N SER A 6 -14.73 -23.70 -37.76
CA SER A 6 -15.37 -23.03 -36.58
C SER A 6 -14.67 -23.29 -35.24
N LEU A 7 -13.95 -24.38 -35.09
CA LEU A 7 -13.28 -24.71 -33.83
C LEU A 7 -11.97 -23.94 -33.63
N LEU A 8 -11.27 -23.59 -34.73
CA LEU A 8 -10.01 -22.84 -34.63
C LEU A 8 -10.21 -21.37 -34.23
N THR A 9 -11.33 -20.77 -34.66
CA THR A 9 -11.66 -19.38 -34.35
C THR A 9 -12.07 -19.20 -32.87
N LEU A 10 -12.72 -20.19 -32.28
CA LEU A 10 -13.15 -20.13 -30.88
C LEU A 10 -11.96 -20.26 -29.92
N THR A 11 -10.97 -21.10 -30.26
CA THR A 11 -9.78 -21.30 -29.43
C THR A 11 -8.86 -20.07 -29.41
N LEU A 12 -8.75 -19.36 -30.53
CA LEU A 12 -7.97 -18.11 -30.61
C LEU A 12 -8.61 -16.98 -29.80
N PHE A 13 -9.95 -16.93 -29.72
CA PHE A 13 -10.68 -15.87 -28.98
C PHE A 13 -10.55 -16.06 -27.46
N VAL A 14 -10.55 -17.30 -26.96
CA VAL A 14 -10.38 -17.60 -25.52
C VAL A 14 -8.97 -17.33 -25.06
N VAL A 15 -7.95 -17.67 -25.85
CA VAL A 15 -6.52 -17.40 -25.51
C VAL A 15 -6.24 -15.88 -25.53
N GLY A 16 -6.83 -15.12 -26.45
CA GLY A 16 -6.66 -13.67 -26.51
C GLY A 16 -7.29 -12.94 -25.33
N PHE A 17 -8.41 -13.42 -24.79
CA PHE A 17 -9.10 -12.79 -23.66
C PHE A 17 -8.35 -13.02 -22.34
N ALA A 18 -7.79 -14.20 -22.12
CA ALA A 18 -6.99 -14.52 -20.94
C ALA A 18 -5.67 -13.75 -20.90
N ALA A 19 -5.01 -13.56 -22.04
CA ALA A 19 -3.78 -12.78 -22.13
C ALA A 19 -4.00 -11.28 -21.88
N GLY A 20 -5.14 -10.73 -22.31
CA GLY A 20 -5.49 -9.32 -22.06
C GLY A 20 -5.77 -9.00 -20.60
N ALA A 21 -6.44 -9.90 -19.86
CA ALA A 21 -6.70 -9.73 -18.43
C ALA A 21 -5.38 -9.75 -17.61
N ALA A 22 -4.49 -10.72 -17.90
CA ALA A 22 -3.21 -10.83 -17.21
C ALA A 22 -2.31 -9.58 -17.42
N LEU A 23 -2.32 -8.98 -18.59
CA LEU A 23 -1.58 -7.75 -18.87
C LEU A 23 -2.16 -6.53 -18.14
N ALA A 24 -3.49 -6.45 -18.01
CA ALA A 24 -4.14 -5.38 -17.26
C ALA A 24 -3.86 -5.47 -15.75
N ASP A 25 -3.85 -6.69 -15.20
CA ASP A 25 -3.51 -6.93 -13.79
C ASP A 25 -2.04 -6.59 -13.50
N MET A 26 -1.12 -6.90 -14.42
CA MET A 26 0.29 -6.53 -14.29
C MET A 26 0.49 -5.01 -14.33
N GLN A 27 -0.20 -4.31 -15.24
CA GLN A 27 -0.13 -2.86 -15.32
C GLN A 27 -0.68 -2.20 -14.07
N ALA A 28 -1.81 -2.67 -13.54
CA ALA A 28 -2.39 -2.17 -12.30
C ALA A 28 -1.45 -2.37 -11.10
N ALA A 29 -0.70 -3.47 -11.07
CA ALA A 29 0.31 -3.73 -10.05
C ALA A 29 1.50 -2.76 -10.17
N GLU A 30 2.00 -2.53 -11.40
CA GLU A 30 3.08 -1.57 -11.65
C GLU A 30 2.68 -0.16 -11.24
N ASP A 31 1.46 0.28 -11.60
CA ASP A 31 0.95 1.62 -11.24
C ASP A 31 0.77 1.79 -9.72
N LEU A 32 0.36 0.73 -9.00
CA LEU A 32 0.23 0.74 -7.55
C LEU A 32 1.57 0.75 -6.80
N LEU A 33 2.63 0.25 -7.42
CA LEU A 33 3.98 0.14 -6.83
C LEU A 33 4.93 1.25 -7.30
N ALA A 34 4.52 2.09 -8.23
CA ALA A 34 5.29 3.24 -8.70
C ALA A 34 5.16 4.42 -7.71
N PHE A 35 5.76 4.26 -6.53
CA PHE A 35 5.66 5.26 -5.46
C PHE A 35 6.36 6.56 -5.85
N THR A 36 5.59 7.64 -5.86
CA THR A 36 6.07 9.00 -6.09
C THR A 36 6.53 9.68 -4.81
N GLY A 37 6.07 9.18 -3.66
CA GLY A 37 6.32 9.77 -2.35
C GLY A 37 5.76 11.19 -2.22
N ASP A 38 4.74 11.56 -2.99
CA ASP A 38 4.16 12.89 -2.98
C ASP A 38 2.86 12.99 -2.17
N ARG A 39 2.38 14.24 -2.02
CA ARG A 39 1.13 14.53 -1.28
C ARG A 39 -0.08 13.82 -1.87
N ALA A 40 -0.25 13.83 -3.19
CA ALA A 40 -1.44 13.28 -3.83
C ALA A 40 -1.53 11.77 -3.64
N GLU A 41 -0.39 11.09 -3.67
CA GLU A 41 -0.30 9.68 -3.34
C GLU A 41 -0.68 9.41 -1.87
N ALA A 42 -0.12 10.17 -0.94
CA ALA A 42 -0.43 10.02 0.48
C ALA A 42 -1.92 10.25 0.77
N GLU A 43 -2.55 11.27 0.16
CA GLU A 43 -3.98 11.54 0.29
C GLU A 43 -4.83 10.38 -0.25
N ARG A 44 -4.46 9.80 -1.40
CA ARG A 44 -5.13 8.63 -1.98
C ARG A 44 -5.02 7.39 -1.07
N LEU A 45 -3.84 7.13 -0.52
CA LEU A 45 -3.62 6.01 0.38
C LEU A 45 -4.41 6.18 1.70
N ILE A 46 -4.49 7.39 2.24
CA ILE A 46 -5.32 7.70 3.42
C ILE A 46 -6.81 7.48 3.11
N ALA A 47 -7.27 7.82 1.91
CA ALA A 47 -8.65 7.51 1.50
C ALA A 47 -8.89 5.99 1.45
N HIS A 48 -7.98 5.20 0.89
CA HIS A 48 -8.09 3.73 0.91
C HIS A 48 -8.13 3.16 2.33
N TYR A 49 -7.42 3.74 3.28
CA TYR A 49 -7.53 3.32 4.68
C TYR A 49 -8.94 3.48 5.23
N GLN A 50 -9.63 4.54 4.85
CA GLN A 50 -10.99 4.85 5.31
C GLN A 50 -12.08 4.03 4.58
N GLU A 51 -11.86 3.73 3.29
CA GLU A 51 -12.88 3.16 2.41
C GLU A 51 -12.84 1.63 2.32
N ILE A 52 -11.65 1.03 2.43
CA ILE A 52 -11.47 -0.42 2.28
C ILE A 52 -11.66 -1.11 3.62
N GLU A 53 -12.58 -2.06 3.68
CA GLU A 53 -12.73 -2.99 4.80
C GLU A 53 -12.08 -4.34 4.46
N LEU A 54 -11.31 -4.88 5.38
CA LEU A 54 -10.67 -6.19 5.22
C LEU A 54 -11.50 -7.28 5.88
N THR A 55 -11.48 -8.48 5.31
CA THR A 55 -11.94 -9.68 6.03
C THR A 55 -10.99 -10.01 7.17
N PRO A 56 -11.39 -10.85 8.16
CA PRO A 56 -10.49 -11.27 9.23
C PRO A 56 -9.19 -11.92 8.72
N GLU A 57 -9.25 -12.69 7.63
CA GLU A 57 -8.10 -13.34 7.02
C GLU A 57 -7.16 -12.30 6.36
N GLN A 58 -7.71 -11.32 5.67
CA GLN A 58 -6.95 -10.22 5.06
C GLN A 58 -6.32 -9.33 6.13
N GLU A 59 -7.04 -9.06 7.23
CA GLU A 59 -6.50 -8.32 8.36
C GLU A 59 -5.32 -9.05 9.01
N ALA A 60 -5.37 -10.38 9.12
CA ALA A 60 -4.25 -11.17 9.61
C ALA A 60 -3.01 -11.03 8.72
N VAL A 61 -3.18 -10.98 7.39
CA VAL A 61 -2.09 -10.71 6.43
C VAL A 61 -1.50 -9.32 6.66
N ARG A 62 -2.35 -8.29 6.81
CA ARG A 62 -1.92 -6.90 7.07
C ARG A 62 -1.11 -6.81 8.36
N VAL A 63 -1.61 -7.38 9.44
CA VAL A 63 -0.93 -7.38 10.75
C VAL A 63 0.41 -8.08 10.64
N ALA A 64 0.48 -9.30 10.08
CA ALA A 64 1.72 -10.05 9.92
C ALA A 64 2.77 -9.33 9.07
N ALA A 65 2.33 -8.58 8.05
CA ALA A 65 3.22 -7.76 7.25
C ALA A 65 3.83 -6.61 8.04
N LEU A 66 2.99 -5.87 8.76
CA LEU A 66 3.35 -4.61 9.41
C LEU A 66 4.01 -4.80 10.79
N GLU A 67 3.76 -5.92 11.48
CA GLU A 67 4.45 -6.22 12.75
C GLU A 67 5.96 -6.32 12.61
N ALA A 68 6.44 -6.73 11.45
CA ALA A 68 7.87 -6.84 11.16
C ALA A 68 8.55 -5.52 10.77
N ILE A 69 7.79 -4.43 10.65
CA ILE A 69 8.29 -3.09 10.31
C ILE A 69 8.21 -2.21 11.57
N PRO A 70 9.30 -1.59 12.03
CA PRO A 70 9.23 -0.61 13.10
C PRO A 70 8.33 0.58 12.71
N ALA A 71 7.58 1.11 13.68
CA ALA A 71 6.85 2.34 13.44
C ALA A 71 7.82 3.50 13.17
N ALA A 72 7.50 4.35 12.19
CA ALA A 72 8.36 5.45 11.75
C ALA A 72 8.71 6.44 12.87
N CYS A 73 7.78 6.68 13.78
CA CYS A 73 7.95 7.65 14.87
C CYS A 73 8.37 7.02 16.20
N CYS A 74 8.29 5.70 16.37
CA CYS A 74 8.57 5.05 17.66
C CYS A 74 9.01 3.60 17.46
N LYS A 75 10.29 3.32 17.63
CA LYS A 75 10.89 1.98 17.45
C LYS A 75 10.35 0.91 18.39
N GLU A 76 9.74 1.33 19.50
CA GLU A 76 9.15 0.41 20.48
C GLU A 76 7.82 -0.19 19.98
N PHE A 77 7.22 0.40 18.93
CA PHE A 77 6.01 -0.07 18.29
C PHE A 77 6.30 -0.57 16.87
N SER A 78 5.43 -1.45 16.38
CA SER A 78 5.43 -1.83 14.97
C SER A 78 4.56 -0.88 14.13
N ALA A 79 4.71 -0.95 12.82
CA ALA A 79 3.83 -0.26 11.89
C ALA A 79 2.37 -0.76 11.97
N ALA A 80 2.15 -1.99 12.47
CA ALA A 80 0.81 -2.53 12.72
C ALA A 80 0.11 -1.86 13.90
N THR A 81 0.88 -1.55 14.95
CA THR A 81 0.38 -1.08 16.26
C THR A 81 0.88 0.32 16.61
N CYS A 82 1.11 1.16 15.61
CA CYS A 82 1.60 2.52 15.79
C CYS A 82 0.87 3.21 16.97
N CYS A 83 1.64 3.86 17.88
CA CYS A 83 1.12 4.44 19.11
C CYS A 83 0.08 5.55 18.87
N CYS A 84 0.02 6.10 17.67
CA CYS A 84 -0.95 7.10 17.26
C CYS A 84 -1.40 6.85 15.80
N GLU A 85 -2.66 7.12 15.54
CA GLU A 85 -3.25 7.05 14.20
C GLU A 85 -2.95 8.34 13.43
N CYS A 86 -1.68 8.54 13.08
CA CYS A 86 -1.22 9.69 12.30
C CYS A 86 -1.39 9.47 10.79
N ASN A 87 -1.18 10.51 9.99
CA ASN A 87 -1.37 10.42 8.55
C ASN A 87 -0.41 9.43 7.88
N LEU A 88 0.83 9.30 8.37
CA LEU A 88 1.75 8.29 7.85
C LEU A 88 1.27 6.86 8.14
N SER A 89 0.78 6.58 9.37
CA SER A 89 0.22 5.25 9.66
C SER A 89 -1.03 4.96 8.82
N ARG A 90 -1.92 5.93 8.63
CA ARG A 90 -3.08 5.78 7.74
C ARG A 90 -2.67 5.50 6.29
N ALA A 91 -1.65 6.18 5.79
CA ALA A 91 -1.16 5.94 4.42
C ALA A 91 -0.64 4.51 4.24
N ILE A 92 0.21 4.01 5.15
CA ILE A 92 0.72 2.63 5.03
C ILE A 92 -0.34 1.56 5.30
N TRP A 93 -1.32 1.84 6.16
CA TRP A 93 -2.45 0.94 6.35
C TRP A 93 -3.35 0.90 5.12
N GLY A 94 -3.59 2.05 4.48
CA GLY A 94 -4.31 2.13 3.22
C GLY A 94 -3.58 1.44 2.07
N LEU A 95 -2.27 1.63 1.95
CA LEU A 95 -1.43 0.89 1.00
C LEU A 95 -1.57 -0.62 1.22
N SER A 96 -1.43 -1.08 2.46
CA SER A 96 -1.55 -2.50 2.78
C SER A 96 -2.92 -3.04 2.39
N LYS A 97 -4.01 -2.30 2.65
CA LYS A 97 -5.37 -2.71 2.31
C LYS A 97 -5.56 -2.84 0.79
N VAL A 98 -5.14 -1.86 0.01
CA VAL A 98 -5.31 -1.92 -1.45
C VAL A 98 -4.46 -3.02 -2.08
N LEU A 99 -3.24 -3.26 -1.61
CA LEU A 99 -2.39 -4.35 -2.11
C LEU A 99 -3.00 -5.73 -1.84
N ILE A 100 -3.54 -5.93 -0.64
CA ILE A 100 -4.18 -7.20 -0.26
C ILE A 100 -5.47 -7.43 -1.06
N THR A 101 -6.33 -6.41 -1.17
CA THR A 101 -7.65 -6.57 -1.80
C THR A 101 -7.59 -6.56 -3.33
N THR A 102 -6.69 -5.79 -3.93
CA THR A 102 -6.61 -5.62 -5.38
C THR A 102 -5.62 -6.59 -6.03
N LEU A 103 -4.45 -6.80 -5.40
CA LEU A 103 -3.40 -7.65 -5.97
C LEU A 103 -3.28 -9.02 -5.29
N GLY A 104 -4.03 -9.27 -4.22
CA GLY A 104 -3.96 -10.52 -3.47
C GLY A 104 -2.59 -10.77 -2.80
N TYR A 105 -1.87 -9.71 -2.44
CA TYR A 105 -0.53 -9.79 -1.87
C TYR A 105 -0.52 -10.51 -0.52
N ASP A 106 0.49 -11.34 -0.32
CA ASP A 106 0.81 -11.95 0.96
C ASP A 106 1.57 -10.99 1.88
N ALA A 107 1.81 -11.41 3.13
CA ALA A 107 2.47 -10.58 4.14
C ALA A 107 3.90 -10.16 3.75
N ALA A 108 4.64 -10.98 3.02
CA ALA A 108 6.01 -10.67 2.59
C ALA A 108 6.00 -9.60 1.49
N GLN A 109 5.08 -9.71 0.54
CA GLN A 109 4.90 -8.76 -0.55
C GLN A 109 4.40 -7.39 -0.04
N VAL A 110 3.41 -7.38 0.87
CA VAL A 110 2.94 -6.15 1.52
C VAL A 110 4.06 -5.47 2.30
N ARG A 111 4.85 -6.24 3.05
CA ARG A 111 6.01 -5.70 3.80
C ARG A 111 7.02 -5.04 2.88
N ALA A 112 7.39 -5.67 1.78
CA ALA A 112 8.32 -5.11 0.80
C ALA A 112 7.79 -3.78 0.26
N ALA A 113 6.56 -3.75 -0.22
CA ALA A 113 5.94 -2.54 -0.78
C ALA A 113 5.83 -1.39 0.25
N VAL A 114 5.48 -1.67 1.51
CA VAL A 114 5.45 -0.64 2.56
C VAL A 114 6.85 -0.11 2.87
N THR A 115 7.87 -0.95 2.82
CA THR A 115 9.26 -0.52 3.00
C THR A 115 9.72 0.38 1.87
N ASP A 116 9.37 0.05 0.62
CA ASP A 116 9.67 0.86 -0.56
C ASP A 116 8.93 2.20 -0.52
N TYR A 117 7.66 2.21 -0.08
CA TYR A 117 6.91 3.44 0.14
C TYR A 117 7.57 4.33 1.19
N TYR A 118 8.04 3.78 2.32
CA TYR A 118 8.77 4.55 3.32
C TYR A 118 10.02 5.21 2.72
N ALA A 119 10.77 4.48 1.90
CA ALA A 119 11.96 5.02 1.23
C ALA A 119 11.62 6.11 0.20
N ALA A 120 10.49 5.97 -0.52
CA ALA A 120 10.02 6.97 -1.47
C ALA A 120 9.60 8.27 -0.78
N VAL A 121 8.91 8.16 0.36
CA VAL A 121 8.42 9.33 1.13
C VAL A 121 9.55 10.05 1.86
N ASN A 122 10.49 9.32 2.44
CA ASN A 122 11.64 9.88 3.17
C ASN A 122 12.90 9.04 2.92
N PRO A 123 13.69 9.38 1.87
CA PRO A 123 14.90 8.66 1.52
C PRO A 123 15.97 8.64 2.64
N ASP A 124 15.96 9.62 3.52
CA ASP A 124 16.88 9.69 4.68
C ASP A 124 16.44 8.78 5.84
N GLY A 125 15.27 8.15 5.70
CA GLY A 125 14.67 7.27 6.69
C GLY A 125 13.99 8.00 7.84
N PHE A 126 13.23 7.24 8.63
CA PHE A 126 12.52 7.77 9.80
C PHE A 126 13.33 7.54 11.07
N PRO A 127 13.46 8.55 11.95
CA PRO A 127 14.33 8.47 13.13
C PRO A 127 13.86 7.45 14.18
N GLY A 128 12.57 7.19 14.25
CA GLY A 128 11.97 6.24 15.20
C GLY A 128 12.03 6.66 16.68
N ASP A 129 12.27 7.94 16.95
CA ASP A 129 12.36 8.53 18.29
C ASP A 129 11.50 9.79 18.45
N SER A 130 10.56 9.98 17.53
CA SER A 130 9.71 11.18 17.46
C SER A 130 8.47 11.11 18.35
N CYS A 131 8.19 9.94 18.92
CA CYS A 131 7.06 9.72 19.79
C CYS A 131 7.16 10.59 21.05
N GLY A 132 6.12 11.36 21.34
CA GLY A 132 6.08 12.25 22.51
C GLY A 132 6.90 13.54 22.39
N THR A 133 7.63 13.77 21.31
CA THR A 133 8.44 14.98 21.12
C THR A 133 7.76 16.10 20.35
N GLY A 134 6.45 15.96 20.05
CA GLY A 134 5.66 16.95 19.28
C GLY A 134 5.90 16.92 17.77
N LYS A 135 6.61 15.94 17.24
CA LYS A 135 6.92 15.83 15.82
C LYS A 135 5.74 15.32 14.96
N CYS A 136 4.56 15.11 15.53
CA CYS A 136 3.39 14.65 14.78
C CYS A 136 2.92 15.64 13.68
N GLY A 137 3.22 16.93 13.82
CA GLY A 137 2.91 17.97 12.82
C GLY A 137 4.03 18.22 11.80
N ILE A 138 5.08 17.40 11.78
CA ILE A 138 6.20 17.54 10.84
C ILE A 138 5.88 16.79 9.54
N PRO A 139 6.26 17.34 8.35
CA PRO A 139 6.10 16.67 7.06
C PRO A 139 6.74 15.28 7.00
N PHE A 140 6.21 14.41 6.13
CA PHE A 140 6.78 13.07 5.89
C PHE A 140 8.25 13.17 5.45
N ALA A 141 8.56 14.01 4.47
CA ALA A 141 9.91 14.20 3.92
C ALA A 141 10.92 14.76 4.95
N GLN A 142 10.47 15.20 6.11
CA GLN A 142 11.30 15.66 7.23
C GLN A 142 11.31 14.66 8.41
N GLY A 143 10.95 13.41 8.13
CA GLY A 143 10.90 12.34 9.13
C GLY A 143 9.76 12.44 10.14
N GLY A 144 8.73 13.22 9.84
CA GLY A 144 7.55 13.40 10.66
C GLY A 144 6.37 12.49 10.27
N CYS A 145 5.27 12.62 11.00
CA CYS A 145 4.07 11.80 10.83
C CYS A 145 3.00 12.44 9.93
N GLY A 146 3.24 13.64 9.40
CA GLY A 146 2.33 14.34 8.51
C GLY A 146 1.03 14.84 9.15
N GLY A 147 0.96 14.91 10.47
CA GLY A 147 -0.23 15.36 11.22
C GLY A 147 -1.10 14.21 11.70
N MET A 148 -2.04 14.56 12.58
CA MET A 148 -2.95 13.60 13.24
C MET A 148 -4.35 13.57 12.60
N ARG A 149 -4.66 14.51 11.71
CA ARG A 149 -5.95 14.63 11.07
C ARG A 149 -5.83 14.37 9.57
N ALA A 150 -6.66 13.47 9.05
CA ALA A 150 -6.64 13.09 7.62
C ALA A 150 -6.95 14.29 6.69
N ASP A 151 -7.79 15.22 7.14
CA ASP A 151 -8.14 16.44 6.42
C ASP A 151 -7.08 17.57 6.52
N GLN A 152 -6.02 17.36 7.27
CA GLN A 152 -4.94 18.32 7.51
C GLN A 152 -3.56 17.65 7.35
N LEU A 153 -3.37 16.95 6.22
CA LEU A 153 -2.09 16.34 5.92
C LEU A 153 -1.00 17.41 5.78
N VAL A 154 0.06 17.28 6.56
CA VAL A 154 1.29 18.07 6.44
C VAL A 154 2.30 17.23 5.67
N PHE A 155 2.63 17.69 4.46
CA PHE A 155 3.49 16.95 3.53
C PHE A 155 4.78 17.71 3.23
#